data_4123f5494c033605846089f3777a0ddb
#
_entry.id   4123f5494c033605846089f3777a0ddb
#
_cell.length_a   1.000
_cell.length_b   1.000
_cell.length_c   1.000
_cell.angle_alpha   90.00
_cell.angle_beta   90.00
_cell.angle_gamma   90.00
#
_symmetry.space_group_name_H-M   'P 1'
#
loop_
_entity.id
_entity.type
_entity.pdbx_description
1 polymer ?
#
loop_
_entity_poly.entity_id
_entity_poly.type
_entity_poly.pdbx_seq_one_letter_code
_entity_poly.pdbx_strand_id
1 'polypeptide(L)'
;MLENIVRRIELGDTPLVAAYKGAKQVSFAIIATTVVLVAVFVPLVFIKGITGVLFTQTAITLASAVVISSFVALSLSPMLGSKFLNKKMDKSKIVLKFESFLKNLTQIYKQSLIGWINKKKIIISFLAGTLALTLFFFNFAPKELIAPEDRGAFFVIVKAPQGSGFNF
;
A
#
# COMPACT_ATOMS: atom_id res chain seq x y z
N MET A 1 10.91 -7.01 -7.22
CA MET A 1 12.38 -7.03 -7.47
C MET A 1 12.96 -8.43 -7.41
N LEU A 2 12.83 -9.18 -6.31
CA LEU A 2 13.39 -10.55 -6.19
C LEU A 2 12.98 -11.48 -7.31
N GLU A 3 11.70 -11.51 -7.68
CA GLU A 3 11.19 -12.31 -8.81
C GLU A 3 11.94 -12.03 -10.12
N ASN A 4 12.21 -10.74 -10.40
CA ASN A 4 12.93 -10.33 -11.59
C ASN A 4 14.41 -10.80 -11.56
N ILE A 5 15.03 -10.82 -10.38
CA ILE A 5 16.38 -11.33 -10.17
C ILE A 5 16.41 -12.85 -10.39
N VAL A 6 15.47 -13.58 -9.77
CA VAL A 6 15.35 -15.05 -9.95
C VAL A 6 15.17 -15.40 -11.42
N ARG A 7 14.26 -14.73 -12.11
CA ARG A 7 14.05 -14.93 -13.55
C ARG A 7 15.33 -14.72 -14.37
N ARG A 8 16.15 -13.74 -14.00
CA ARG A 8 17.45 -13.49 -14.66
C ARG A 8 18.46 -14.61 -14.41
N ILE A 9 18.48 -15.15 -13.18
CA ILE A 9 19.33 -16.29 -12.85
C ILE A 9 18.90 -17.54 -13.64
N GLU A 10 17.61 -17.77 -13.78
CA GLU A 10 17.05 -18.86 -14.58
C GLU A 10 17.42 -18.73 -16.08
N LEU A 11 17.49 -17.49 -16.59
CA LEU A 11 17.94 -17.21 -17.96
C LEU A 11 19.47 -17.37 -18.16
N GLY A 12 20.22 -17.65 -17.07
CA GLY A 12 21.65 -17.95 -17.17
C GLY A 12 22.59 -16.85 -16.70
N ASP A 13 22.07 -15.68 -16.29
CA ASP A 13 22.91 -14.62 -15.71
C ASP A 13 23.53 -15.10 -14.38
N THR A 14 24.75 -14.63 -14.05
CA THR A 14 25.33 -14.85 -12.71
C THR A 14 24.55 -14.09 -11.65
N PRO A 15 24.50 -14.55 -10.39
CA PRO A 15 23.70 -13.91 -9.35
C PRO A 15 23.96 -12.39 -9.20
N LEU A 16 25.22 -11.96 -9.34
CA LEU A 16 25.60 -10.55 -9.27
C LEU A 16 25.06 -9.75 -10.45
N VAL A 17 25.21 -10.28 -11.68
CA VAL A 17 24.71 -9.64 -12.90
C VAL A 17 23.18 -9.63 -12.93
N ALA A 18 22.55 -10.72 -12.49
CA ALA A 18 21.11 -10.83 -12.37
C ALA A 18 20.53 -9.81 -11.37
N ALA A 19 21.20 -9.63 -10.21
CA ALA A 19 20.81 -8.65 -9.23
C ALA A 19 20.90 -7.21 -9.77
N TYR A 20 22.01 -6.87 -10.43
CA TYR A 20 22.19 -5.55 -11.05
C TYR A 20 21.15 -5.28 -12.14
N LYS A 21 21.02 -6.17 -13.12
CA LYS A 21 20.07 -6.01 -14.23
C LYS A 21 18.62 -6.04 -13.74
N GLY A 22 18.30 -6.94 -12.80
CA GLY A 22 16.97 -7.08 -12.22
C GLY A 22 16.55 -5.84 -11.42
N ALA A 23 17.46 -5.28 -10.63
CA ALA A 23 17.23 -4.03 -9.90
C ALA A 23 17.05 -2.84 -10.83
N LYS A 24 17.91 -2.69 -11.85
CA LYS A 24 17.85 -1.60 -12.81
C LYS A 24 16.52 -1.55 -13.57
N GLN A 25 15.93 -2.70 -13.88
CA GLN A 25 14.64 -2.78 -14.60
C GLN A 25 13.46 -2.23 -13.79
N VAL A 26 13.50 -2.36 -12.46
CA VAL A 26 12.37 -1.95 -11.60
C VAL A 26 12.66 -0.68 -10.79
N SER A 27 13.90 -0.20 -10.78
CA SER A 27 14.30 0.97 -10.00
C SER A 27 13.52 2.23 -10.39
N PHE A 28 13.33 2.47 -11.68
CA PHE A 28 12.54 3.61 -12.14
C PHE A 28 11.10 3.57 -11.63
N ALA A 29 10.46 2.41 -11.68
CA ALA A 29 9.09 2.25 -11.20
C ALA A 29 9.00 2.48 -9.68
N ILE A 30 9.97 1.97 -8.90
CA ILE A 30 10.02 2.18 -7.45
C ILE A 30 10.22 3.65 -7.12
N ILE A 31 11.14 4.33 -7.79
CA ILE A 31 11.38 5.76 -7.58
C ILE A 31 10.13 6.57 -7.95
N ALA A 32 9.54 6.29 -9.11
CA ALA A 32 8.34 6.98 -9.56
C ALA A 32 7.16 6.83 -8.58
N THR A 33 6.90 5.60 -8.11
CA THR A 33 5.84 5.35 -7.12
C THR A 33 6.14 6.00 -5.79
N THR A 34 7.40 6.04 -5.36
CA THR A 34 7.82 6.73 -4.13
C THR A 34 7.55 8.23 -4.24
N VAL A 35 7.93 8.86 -5.35
CA VAL A 35 7.68 10.29 -5.58
C VAL A 35 6.18 10.60 -5.58
N VAL A 36 5.37 9.76 -6.24
CA VAL A 36 3.91 9.92 -6.26
C VAL A 36 3.33 9.81 -4.85
N LEU A 37 3.76 8.80 -4.07
CA LEU A 37 3.29 8.63 -2.69
C LEU A 37 3.66 9.83 -1.80
N VAL A 38 4.90 10.33 -1.90
CA VAL A 38 5.31 11.52 -1.16
C VAL A 38 4.49 12.74 -1.60
N ALA A 39 4.28 12.92 -2.91
CA ALA A 39 3.50 14.04 -3.44
C ALA A 39 2.05 14.07 -2.93
N VAL A 40 1.43 12.91 -2.67
CA VAL A 40 0.08 12.80 -2.09
C VAL A 40 0.04 13.33 -0.65
N PHE A 41 1.15 13.24 0.10
CA PHE A 41 1.21 13.75 1.47
C PHE A 41 1.51 15.27 1.55
N VAL A 42 2.06 15.87 0.50
CA VAL A 42 2.39 17.31 0.48
C VAL A 42 1.18 18.21 0.80
N PRO A 43 -0.02 18.02 0.23
CA PRO A 43 -1.18 18.86 0.54
C PRO A 43 -1.60 18.82 2.00
N LEU A 44 -1.35 17.72 2.72
CA LEU A 44 -1.73 17.56 4.13
C LEU A 44 -0.96 18.52 5.06
N VAL A 45 0.25 18.91 4.65
CA VAL A 45 1.10 19.84 5.41
C VAL A 45 0.52 21.27 5.43
N PHE A 46 -0.33 21.62 4.46
CA PHE A 46 -0.94 22.94 4.36
C PHE A 46 -2.26 23.09 5.12
N ILE A 47 -2.76 22.02 5.72
CA ILE A 47 -3.98 22.06 6.53
C ILE A 47 -3.69 22.83 7.83
N LYS A 48 -4.52 23.85 8.14
CA LYS A 48 -4.37 24.69 9.34
C LYS A 48 -5.21 24.17 10.51
N GLY A 49 -4.86 24.58 11.72
CA GLY A 49 -5.59 24.24 12.94
C GLY A 49 -5.07 22.97 13.64
N ILE A 50 -5.76 22.56 14.70
CA ILE A 50 -5.36 21.37 15.50
C ILE A 50 -5.32 20.11 14.65
N THR A 51 -6.32 19.93 13.81
CA THR A 51 -6.39 18.82 12.85
C THR A 51 -5.20 18.86 11.86
N GLY A 52 -4.80 20.05 11.44
CA GLY A 52 -3.64 20.25 10.55
C GLY A 52 -2.33 19.78 11.19
N VAL A 53 -2.13 20.02 12.48
CA VAL A 53 -0.93 19.56 13.21
C VAL A 53 -0.85 18.03 13.20
N LEU A 54 -1.94 17.34 13.47
CA LEU A 54 -2.01 15.88 13.46
C LEU A 54 -1.71 15.32 12.05
N PHE A 55 -2.33 15.88 11.01
CA PHE A 55 -2.11 15.45 9.64
C PHE A 55 -0.69 15.75 9.16
N THR A 56 -0.12 16.88 9.54
CA THR A 56 1.27 17.22 9.19
C THR A 56 2.26 16.23 9.79
N GLN A 57 2.13 15.91 11.08
CA GLN A 57 3.01 14.93 11.72
C GLN A 57 2.91 13.54 11.08
N THR A 58 1.68 13.10 10.82
CA THR A 58 1.41 11.83 10.14
C THR A 58 1.98 11.82 8.72
N ALA A 59 1.76 12.89 7.96
CA ALA A 59 2.23 13.02 6.58
C ALA A 59 3.76 12.96 6.49
N ILE A 60 4.46 13.70 7.36
CA ILE A 60 5.94 13.69 7.41
C ILE A 60 6.47 12.32 7.80
N THR A 61 5.88 11.67 8.79
CA THR A 61 6.28 10.34 9.25
C THR A 61 6.10 9.31 8.14
N LEU A 62 4.94 9.29 7.48
CA LEU A 62 4.67 8.35 6.39
C LEU A 62 5.56 8.61 5.17
N ALA A 63 5.72 9.87 4.77
CA ALA A 63 6.60 10.24 3.66
C ALA A 63 8.05 9.81 3.92
N SER A 64 8.57 10.06 5.12
CA SER A 64 9.92 9.65 5.53
C SER A 64 10.07 8.13 5.52
N ALA A 65 9.10 7.39 6.06
CA ALA A 65 9.10 5.92 6.08
C ALA A 65 9.11 5.35 4.66
N VAL A 66 8.31 5.90 3.74
CA VAL A 66 8.26 5.46 2.34
C VAL A 66 9.58 5.71 1.62
N VAL A 67 10.22 6.88 1.82
CA VAL A 67 11.52 7.21 1.22
C VAL A 67 12.60 6.26 1.73
N ILE A 68 12.69 6.06 3.05
CA ILE A 68 13.67 5.14 3.66
C ILE A 68 13.43 3.70 3.16
N SER A 69 12.17 3.25 3.16
CA SER A 69 11.79 1.92 2.67
C SER A 69 12.21 1.70 1.21
N SER A 70 12.01 2.70 0.35
CA SER A 70 12.40 2.63 -1.06
C SER A 70 13.92 2.56 -1.23
N PHE A 71 14.67 3.33 -0.44
CA PHE A 71 16.12 3.27 -0.43
C PHE A 71 16.64 1.90 0.02
N VAL A 72 16.07 1.34 1.09
CA VAL A 72 16.40 -0.01 1.57
C VAL A 72 16.03 -1.06 0.52
N ALA A 73 14.87 -0.95 -0.12
CA ALA A 73 14.44 -1.88 -1.16
C ALA A 73 15.37 -1.87 -2.38
N LEU A 74 15.87 -0.70 -2.79
CA LEU A 74 16.77 -0.56 -3.93
C LEU A 74 18.21 -0.98 -3.62
N SER A 75 18.65 -0.93 -2.37
CA SER A 75 20.02 -1.27 -1.96
C SER A 75 20.11 -2.70 -1.40
N LEU A 76 19.32 -3.01 -0.38
CA LEU A 76 19.43 -4.26 0.36
C LEU A 76 18.90 -5.46 -0.42
N SER A 77 17.77 -5.31 -1.12
CA SER A 77 17.16 -6.44 -1.85
C SER A 77 18.05 -6.98 -2.98
N PRO A 78 18.70 -6.16 -3.84
CA PRO A 78 19.63 -6.67 -4.83
C PRO A 78 20.88 -7.28 -4.19
N MET A 79 21.40 -6.67 -3.11
CA MET A 79 22.57 -7.19 -2.40
C MET A 79 22.29 -8.58 -1.80
N LEU A 80 21.18 -8.75 -1.13
CA LEU A 80 20.76 -10.05 -0.59
C LEU A 80 20.49 -11.05 -1.72
N GLY A 81 19.83 -10.61 -2.80
CA GLY A 81 19.56 -11.43 -3.98
C GLY A 81 20.86 -11.95 -4.61
N SER A 82 21.91 -11.12 -4.72
CA SER A 82 23.19 -11.53 -5.27
C SER A 82 23.94 -12.56 -4.41
N LYS A 83 23.74 -12.52 -3.08
CA LYS A 83 24.42 -13.41 -2.13
C LYS A 83 23.68 -14.72 -1.86
N PHE A 84 22.35 -14.66 -1.73
CA PHE A 84 21.55 -15.80 -1.30
C PHE A 84 20.88 -16.58 -2.43
N LEU A 85 20.67 -15.96 -3.60
CA LEU A 85 20.08 -16.63 -4.73
C LEU A 85 21.17 -17.33 -5.55
N ASN A 86 21.20 -18.65 -5.48
CA ASN A 86 22.16 -19.46 -6.23
C ASN A 86 21.42 -20.33 -7.29
N LYS A 87 22.05 -20.57 -8.42
CA LYS A 87 21.50 -21.36 -9.54
C LYS A 87 21.18 -22.83 -9.17
N LYS A 88 21.77 -23.33 -8.08
CA LYS A 88 21.59 -24.69 -7.58
C LYS A 88 20.74 -24.68 -6.27
N MET A 89 19.55 -24.14 -6.31
CA MET A 89 18.60 -24.46 -5.26
C MET A 89 17.98 -25.83 -5.59
N ASP A 90 18.44 -26.88 -4.92
CA ASP A 90 17.73 -28.16 -4.89
C ASP A 90 16.30 -27.88 -4.45
N LYS A 91 15.36 -28.02 -5.38
CA LYS A 91 13.96 -27.76 -5.10
C LYS A 91 13.46 -28.82 -4.13
N SER A 92 13.32 -28.45 -2.88
CA SER A 92 12.69 -29.29 -1.85
C SER A 92 11.31 -29.79 -2.36
N LYS A 93 10.93 -31.02 -1.98
CA LYS A 93 9.60 -31.59 -2.31
C LYS A 93 8.44 -30.66 -1.96
N ILE A 94 8.61 -29.82 -0.94
CA ILE A 94 7.64 -28.80 -0.51
C ILE A 94 7.51 -27.69 -1.57
N VAL A 95 8.66 -27.23 -2.11
CA VAL A 95 8.67 -26.18 -3.14
C VAL A 95 8.01 -26.68 -4.43
N LEU A 96 8.29 -27.93 -4.84
CA LEU A 96 7.66 -28.54 -6.02
C LEU A 96 6.14 -28.67 -5.86
N LYS A 97 5.65 -29.03 -4.67
CA LYS A 97 4.23 -29.09 -4.37
C LYS A 97 3.57 -27.72 -4.44
N PHE A 98 4.25 -26.69 -3.91
CA PHE A 98 3.77 -25.31 -3.96
C PHE A 98 3.78 -24.76 -5.38
N GLU A 99 4.80 -25.02 -6.18
CA GLU A 99 4.83 -24.67 -7.62
C GLU A 99 3.69 -25.33 -8.41
N SER A 100 3.40 -26.61 -8.13
CA SER A 100 2.27 -27.30 -8.75
C SER A 100 0.93 -26.67 -8.37
N PHE A 101 0.76 -26.33 -7.10
CA PHE A 101 -0.44 -25.62 -6.64
C PHE A 101 -0.60 -24.25 -7.33
N LEU A 102 0.47 -23.45 -7.41
CA LEU A 102 0.44 -22.16 -8.10
C LEU A 102 0.15 -22.30 -9.60
N LYS A 103 0.70 -23.31 -10.27
CA LYS A 103 0.39 -23.60 -11.68
C LYS A 103 -1.08 -23.92 -11.89
N ASN A 104 -1.67 -24.75 -11.03
CA ASN A 104 -3.09 -25.06 -11.10
C ASN A 104 -3.95 -23.82 -10.86
N LEU A 105 -3.60 -22.99 -9.87
CA LEU A 105 -4.29 -21.74 -9.59
C LEU A 105 -4.24 -20.77 -10.78
N THR A 106 -3.06 -20.65 -11.39
CA THR A 106 -2.85 -19.83 -12.59
C THR A 106 -3.69 -20.33 -13.77
N GLN A 107 -3.83 -21.63 -13.92
CA GLN A 107 -4.61 -22.23 -14.99
C GLN A 107 -6.11 -21.99 -14.79
N ILE A 108 -6.61 -22.15 -13.57
CA ILE A 108 -8.01 -21.82 -13.21
C ILE A 108 -8.27 -20.34 -13.44
N TYR A 109 -7.38 -19.46 -12.98
CA TYR A 109 -7.48 -18.02 -13.19
C TYR A 109 -7.52 -17.66 -14.68
N LYS A 110 -6.61 -18.23 -15.49
CA LYS A 110 -6.57 -18.01 -16.95
C LYS A 110 -7.88 -18.43 -17.64
N GLN A 111 -8.40 -19.60 -17.31
CA GLN A 111 -9.67 -20.10 -17.87
C GLN A 111 -10.85 -19.21 -17.45
N SER A 112 -10.93 -18.83 -16.17
CA SER A 112 -11.93 -17.89 -15.67
C SER A 112 -11.85 -16.56 -16.38
N LEU A 113 -10.65 -15.98 -16.50
CA LEU A 113 -10.42 -14.70 -17.15
C LEU A 113 -10.89 -14.69 -18.60
N ILE A 114 -10.55 -15.73 -19.38
CA ILE A 114 -10.99 -15.87 -20.77
C ILE A 114 -12.51 -15.96 -20.84
N GLY A 115 -13.13 -16.71 -19.91
CA GLY A 115 -14.59 -16.81 -19.82
C GLY A 115 -15.28 -15.47 -19.52
N TRP A 116 -14.66 -14.63 -18.69
CA TRP A 116 -15.22 -13.33 -18.30
C TRP A 116 -15.01 -12.27 -19.38
N ILE A 117 -13.83 -12.21 -20.02
CA ILE A 117 -13.51 -11.24 -21.09
C ILE A 117 -14.54 -11.32 -22.23
N ASN A 118 -15.00 -12.52 -22.55
CA ASN A 118 -15.99 -12.72 -23.61
C ASN A 118 -17.42 -12.28 -23.20
N LYS A 119 -17.67 -12.03 -21.90
CA LYS A 119 -18.99 -11.63 -21.37
C LYS A 119 -19.04 -10.15 -21.03
N LYS A 120 -18.80 -9.30 -22.01
CA LYS A 120 -18.73 -7.81 -21.82
C LYS A 120 -19.94 -7.24 -21.08
N LYS A 121 -21.16 -7.73 -21.36
CA LYS A 121 -22.39 -7.28 -20.69
C LYS A 121 -22.36 -7.53 -19.18
N ILE A 122 -21.84 -8.67 -18.74
CA ILE A 122 -21.75 -9.02 -17.31
C ILE A 122 -20.73 -8.11 -16.61
N ILE A 123 -19.58 -7.85 -17.25
CA ILE A 123 -18.56 -6.95 -16.71
C ILE A 123 -19.14 -5.54 -16.53
N ILE A 124 -19.84 -5.02 -17.55
CA ILE A 124 -20.45 -3.69 -17.48
C ILE A 124 -21.52 -3.64 -16.40
N SER A 125 -22.37 -4.67 -16.30
CA SER A 125 -23.40 -4.75 -15.25
C SER A 125 -22.79 -4.80 -13.85
N PHE A 126 -21.69 -5.56 -13.66
CA PHE A 126 -20.96 -5.62 -12.39
C PHE A 126 -20.34 -4.27 -12.03
N LEU A 127 -19.72 -3.59 -13.02
CA LEU A 127 -19.15 -2.25 -12.82
C LEU A 127 -20.23 -1.22 -12.47
N ALA A 128 -21.38 -1.25 -13.17
CA ALA A 128 -22.51 -0.38 -12.87
C ALA A 128 -23.08 -0.66 -11.47
N GLY A 129 -23.19 -1.95 -11.09
CA GLY A 129 -23.66 -2.36 -9.76
C GLY A 129 -22.71 -1.88 -8.63
N THR A 130 -21.40 -2.03 -8.81
CA THR A 130 -20.42 -1.54 -7.83
C THR A 130 -20.45 -0.02 -7.72
N LEU A 131 -20.59 0.70 -8.85
CA LEU A 131 -20.71 2.15 -8.84
C LEU A 131 -21.99 2.61 -8.11
N ALA A 132 -23.13 1.99 -8.40
CA ALA A 132 -24.40 2.28 -7.72
C ALA A 132 -24.30 2.01 -6.22
N LEU A 133 -23.69 0.91 -5.81
CA LEU A 133 -23.47 0.56 -4.42
C LEU A 133 -22.56 1.56 -3.72
N THR A 134 -21.47 2.00 -4.37
CA THR A 134 -20.57 3.03 -3.85
C THR A 134 -21.31 4.35 -3.63
N LEU A 135 -22.10 4.81 -4.61
CA LEU A 135 -22.88 6.03 -4.49
C LEU A 135 -23.96 5.91 -3.38
N PHE A 136 -24.56 4.74 -3.24
CA PHE A 136 -25.50 4.47 -2.14
C PHE A 136 -24.82 4.62 -0.78
N PHE A 137 -23.71 3.93 -0.54
CA PHE A 137 -22.99 4.03 0.72
C PHE A 137 -22.41 5.42 0.97
N PHE A 138 -21.97 6.13 -0.07
CA PHE A 138 -21.46 7.49 0.06
C PHE A 138 -22.51 8.47 0.61
N ASN A 139 -23.78 8.28 0.28
CA ASN A 139 -24.87 9.10 0.81
C ASN A 139 -25.25 8.74 2.27
N PHE A 140 -25.02 7.50 2.68
CA PHE A 140 -25.38 7.00 4.03
C PHE A 140 -24.19 7.02 5.01
N ALA A 141 -22.96 7.14 4.50
CA ALA A 141 -21.79 7.17 5.36
C ALA A 141 -21.80 8.45 6.23
N PRO A 142 -21.60 8.33 7.54
CA PRO A 142 -21.43 9.48 8.41
C PRO A 142 -20.21 10.28 7.96
N LYS A 143 -20.39 11.60 7.78
CA LYS A 143 -19.32 12.53 7.35
C LYS A 143 -18.57 13.08 8.56
N GLU A 144 -18.10 12.21 9.41
CA GLU A 144 -17.38 12.57 10.63
C GLU A 144 -15.89 12.29 10.44
N LEU A 145 -15.05 13.25 10.82
CA LEU A 145 -13.60 13.12 10.73
C LEU A 145 -13.06 12.20 11.85
N ILE A 146 -13.71 12.26 13.01
CA ILE A 146 -13.40 11.46 14.19
C ILE A 146 -14.74 10.97 14.73
N ALA A 147 -14.90 9.66 14.87
CA ALA A 147 -16.10 9.11 15.49
C ALA A 147 -16.24 9.65 16.92
N PRO A 148 -17.45 10.02 17.37
CA PRO A 148 -17.67 10.47 18.72
C PRO A 148 -17.28 9.34 19.68
N GLU A 149 -16.23 9.58 20.47
CA GLU A 149 -15.75 8.64 21.48
C GLU A 149 -16.41 9.00 22.81
N ASP A 150 -17.22 8.10 23.36
CA ASP A 150 -17.75 8.26 24.69
C ASP A 150 -16.63 7.97 25.71
N ARG A 151 -16.02 9.04 26.23
CA ARG A 151 -14.93 8.96 27.22
C ARG A 151 -15.46 8.90 28.66
N GLY A 152 -16.78 8.87 28.85
CA GLY A 152 -17.37 8.94 30.17
C GLY A 152 -17.04 10.22 30.96
N ALA A 153 -16.56 11.27 30.27
CA ALA A 153 -16.18 12.55 30.85
C ALA A 153 -17.17 13.64 30.45
N PHE A 154 -17.57 14.45 31.37
CA PHE A 154 -18.37 15.65 31.11
C PHE A 154 -17.64 16.90 31.63
N PHE A 155 -17.77 17.99 30.90
CA PHE A 155 -17.21 19.28 31.28
C PHE A 155 -18.34 20.19 31.73
N VAL A 156 -18.21 20.73 32.95
CA VAL A 156 -19.13 21.73 33.47
C VAL A 156 -18.46 23.09 33.35
N ILE A 157 -19.02 23.97 32.53
CA ILE A 157 -18.56 25.36 32.42
C ILE A 157 -19.51 26.23 33.23
N VAL A 158 -19.05 26.72 34.38
CA VAL A 158 -19.79 27.65 35.21
C VAL A 158 -19.36 29.05 34.80
N LYS A 159 -20.31 29.86 34.30
CA LYS A 159 -20.11 31.29 34.02
C LYS A 159 -20.76 32.10 35.13
N ALA A 160 -19.97 32.79 35.92
CA ALA A 160 -20.45 33.79 36.88
C ALA A 160 -20.61 35.15 36.21
N PRO A 161 -21.50 36.05 36.69
CA PRO A 161 -21.59 37.42 36.20
C PRO A 161 -20.26 38.17 36.33
N GLN A 162 -20.02 39.12 35.44
CA GLN A 162 -18.80 39.95 35.48
C GLN A 162 -18.73 40.70 36.82
N GLY A 163 -17.60 40.56 37.53
CA GLY A 163 -17.40 41.17 38.84
C GLY A 163 -17.66 40.25 40.04
N SER A 164 -18.05 38.98 39.82
CA SER A 164 -18.20 38.00 40.91
C SER A 164 -16.82 37.66 41.48
N GLY A 165 -16.64 37.92 42.78
CA GLY A 165 -15.46 37.51 43.53
C GLY A 165 -15.52 36.03 43.93
N PHE A 166 -14.45 35.54 44.59
CA PHE A 166 -14.28 34.15 45.00
C PHE A 166 -15.34 33.61 45.97
N ASN A 167 -16.12 34.52 46.61
CA ASN A 167 -17.17 34.22 47.62
C ASN A 167 -18.60 34.30 47.04
N PHE A 168 -18.74 34.17 45.73
CA PHE A 168 -20.05 34.18 45.05
C PHE A 168 -20.66 32.79 45.03
#